data_27e3ba3070db63427ebf961a0975b89f
#
_entry.id   27e3ba3070db63427ebf961a0975b89f
#
_cell.length_a   1.000
_cell.length_b   1.000
_cell.length_c   1.000
_cell.angle_alpha   90.00
_cell.angle_beta   90.00
_cell.angle_gamma   90.00
#
_symmetry.space_group_name_H-M   'P 1'
#
loop_
_entity.id
_entity.type
_entity.pdbx_description
1 polymer ?
#
loop_
_entity_poly.entity_id
_entity_poly.type
_entity_poly.pdbx_seq_one_letter_code
_entity_poly.pdbx_strand_id
1 'polypeptide(L)'
;HGVVDRALPGGRVLPPDWALQIPQDWRDVLRFAVPRALEAAGVRPQQVIGLATDFTACTVLPATWDGTPLCELPEFTERPHAYPKLWRHHAAQPEADLIVRRAEESGQPWLARYGGRISSEWQFAKALQVLHEDLEAYAAADRWIEAADWIVWQLTGAEDRNPCTAGYKGVHQDGRYPDDAYLASLHPDFAGFTAKLDHPLSELGAPAGKLTAAAAELTGLREGTVVAVGNVDAHVTSAAARALEPGHMLAIMGTSTCHIMNSDVLAEVPGMCGVVRDGVVPGLWGYEAGQSGVGDLFAWAVRTATPHAYAAEARRRGVSVHELLTEKAAAQPVGGHGLLALDWLSGNRSVLVDHHLSGLIVGLTLDTRPEDIYRALVEATAFGTRTIVEAFEEAGVPVTDFTAAGGLLKNRFLMQTYSDVLGRPVNVLASEQGPALGAAIHAAVAAGAHPDIRTASAAMGRIRRGAYTPDPGRAAAYSRLYAEYRSLHDHFGRGGSDVMHRLRALRQQP
;
A
#
# COMPACT_ATOMS: atom_id res chain seq x y z
N HIS A 1 -20.08 8.84 -0.18
CA HIS A 1 -19.81 8.84 1.27
C HIS A 1 -18.30 8.77 1.57
N GLY A 2 -17.53 8.13 0.70
CA GLY A 2 -16.08 7.92 0.93
C GLY A 2 -15.82 6.88 2.02
N VAL A 3 -15.10 7.25 3.10
CA VAL A 3 -14.83 6.35 4.21
C VAL A 3 -15.88 6.53 5.31
N VAL A 4 -16.51 5.43 5.71
CA VAL A 4 -17.48 5.35 6.80
C VAL A 4 -16.76 4.83 8.05
N ASP A 5 -16.38 5.73 8.96
CA ASP A 5 -15.57 5.40 10.15
C ASP A 5 -16.19 5.90 11.48
N ARG A 6 -17.37 6.51 11.43
CA ARG A 6 -18.08 7.00 12.62
C ARG A 6 -19.45 6.38 12.81
N ALA A 7 -20.25 6.32 11.75
CA ALA A 7 -21.57 5.74 11.76
C ALA A 7 -21.98 5.27 10.38
N LEU A 8 -22.78 4.20 10.30
CA LEU A 8 -23.44 3.75 9.08
C LEU A 8 -24.41 4.81 8.56
N PRO A 9 -24.83 4.75 7.27
CA PRO A 9 -25.84 5.65 6.73
C PRO A 9 -27.15 5.69 7.53
N GLY A 10 -27.56 4.57 8.14
CA GLY A 10 -28.74 4.47 9.04
C GLY A 10 -28.53 5.04 10.45
N GLY A 11 -27.32 5.57 10.75
CA GLY A 11 -27.03 6.23 12.04
C GLY A 11 -26.42 5.33 13.10
N ARG A 12 -26.23 4.02 12.85
CA ARG A 12 -25.56 3.12 13.79
C ARG A 12 -24.10 3.53 13.96
N VAL A 13 -23.71 3.89 15.19
CA VAL A 13 -22.35 4.32 15.54
C VAL A 13 -21.38 3.14 15.43
N LEU A 14 -20.21 3.41 14.84
CA LEU A 14 -19.12 2.43 14.72
C LEU A 14 -18.12 2.59 15.86
N PRO A 15 -17.57 1.47 16.37
CA PRO A 15 -16.47 1.51 17.33
C PRO A 15 -15.21 2.16 16.73
N PRO A 16 -14.22 2.51 17.56
CA PRO A 16 -12.90 2.95 17.08
C PRO A 16 -12.25 1.92 16.16
N ASP A 17 -11.35 2.40 15.28
CA ASP A 17 -10.55 1.59 14.36
C ASP A 17 -11.35 0.87 13.25
N TRP A 18 -12.66 1.14 13.15
CA TRP A 18 -13.46 0.71 12.01
C TRP A 18 -13.30 1.67 10.83
N ALA A 19 -13.22 1.10 9.63
CA ALA A 19 -13.23 1.86 8.39
C ALA A 19 -13.94 1.04 7.30
N LEU A 20 -15.11 1.48 6.90
CA LEU A 20 -15.99 0.82 5.95
C LEU A 20 -16.13 1.67 4.68
N GLN A 21 -16.62 1.04 3.61
CA GLN A 21 -17.00 1.70 2.36
C GLN A 21 -18.37 1.21 1.89
N ILE A 22 -18.92 1.92 0.91
CA ILE A 22 -20.23 1.62 0.31
C ILE A 22 -20.01 1.27 -1.17
N PRO A 23 -20.37 0.06 -1.62
CA PRO A 23 -20.14 -0.36 -3.02
C PRO A 23 -20.80 0.54 -4.06
N GLN A 24 -21.94 1.15 -3.73
CA GLN A 24 -22.60 2.11 -4.61
C GLN A 24 -21.72 3.34 -4.91
N ASP A 25 -20.92 3.82 -3.96
CA ASP A 25 -19.99 4.92 -4.19
C ASP A 25 -18.96 4.58 -5.30
N TRP A 26 -18.52 3.31 -5.37
CA TRP A 26 -17.58 2.86 -6.41
C TRP A 26 -18.22 2.85 -7.80
N ARG A 27 -19.50 2.40 -7.90
CA ARG A 27 -20.28 2.47 -9.15
C ARG A 27 -20.49 3.93 -9.56
N ASP A 28 -20.77 4.82 -8.60
CA ASP A 28 -20.97 6.24 -8.86
C ASP A 28 -19.68 6.93 -9.33
N VAL A 29 -18.52 6.53 -8.81
CA VAL A 29 -17.23 7.01 -9.32
C VAL A 29 -17.05 6.64 -10.79
N LEU A 30 -17.34 5.41 -11.19
CA LEU A 30 -17.27 4.99 -12.60
C LEU A 30 -18.24 5.80 -13.48
N ARG A 31 -19.49 5.94 -13.05
CA ARG A 31 -20.52 6.73 -13.76
C ARG A 31 -20.09 8.18 -13.97
N PHE A 32 -19.32 8.72 -13.05
CA PHE A 32 -18.96 10.13 -13.03
C PHE A 32 -17.62 10.42 -13.70
N ALA A 33 -16.61 9.58 -13.41
CA ALA A 33 -15.25 9.83 -13.83
C ALA A 33 -15.00 9.43 -15.29
N VAL A 34 -15.56 8.29 -15.74
CA VAL A 34 -15.25 7.77 -17.07
C VAL A 34 -15.76 8.71 -18.18
N PRO A 35 -17.03 9.15 -18.20
CA PRO A 35 -17.52 10.09 -19.23
C PRO A 35 -16.73 11.41 -19.25
N ARG A 36 -16.36 11.93 -18.06
CA ARG A 36 -15.55 13.16 -17.96
C ARG A 36 -14.15 13.00 -18.48
N ALA A 37 -13.53 11.85 -18.23
CA ALA A 37 -12.21 11.54 -18.78
C ALA A 37 -12.25 11.49 -20.31
N LEU A 38 -13.30 10.89 -20.89
CA LEU A 38 -13.51 10.85 -22.33
C LEU A 38 -13.68 12.26 -22.91
N GLU A 39 -14.53 13.07 -22.26
CA GLU A 39 -14.78 14.47 -22.66
C GLU A 39 -13.47 15.29 -22.60
N ALA A 40 -12.77 15.22 -21.48
CA ALA A 40 -11.50 15.95 -21.27
C ALA A 40 -10.41 15.54 -22.28
N ALA A 41 -10.39 14.26 -22.67
CA ALA A 41 -9.46 13.74 -23.65
C ALA A 41 -9.90 13.96 -25.12
N GLY A 42 -11.15 14.36 -25.36
CA GLY A 42 -11.73 14.45 -26.70
C GLY A 42 -11.86 13.08 -27.38
N VAL A 43 -11.99 12.01 -26.62
CA VAL A 43 -12.04 10.63 -27.09
C VAL A 43 -13.49 10.14 -27.13
N ARG A 44 -13.91 9.55 -28.27
CA ARG A 44 -15.22 8.94 -28.39
C ARG A 44 -15.23 7.54 -27.78
N PRO A 45 -16.34 7.08 -27.16
CA PRO A 45 -16.43 5.74 -26.57
C PRO A 45 -15.99 4.60 -27.50
N GLN A 46 -16.23 4.73 -28.81
CA GLN A 46 -15.88 3.73 -29.84
C GLN A 46 -14.37 3.61 -30.08
N GLN A 47 -13.58 4.57 -29.64
CA GLN A 47 -12.11 4.57 -29.75
C GLN A 47 -11.44 3.90 -28.54
N VAL A 48 -12.21 3.62 -27.47
CA VAL A 48 -11.69 2.91 -26.28
C VAL A 48 -11.72 1.41 -26.56
N ILE A 49 -10.57 0.80 -26.58
CA ILE A 49 -10.39 -0.63 -26.88
C ILE A 49 -10.34 -1.51 -25.63
N GLY A 50 -9.96 -0.93 -24.48
CA GLY A 50 -9.82 -1.65 -23.21
C GLY A 50 -10.02 -0.75 -22.02
N LEU A 51 -10.45 -1.36 -20.92
CA LEU A 51 -10.64 -0.77 -19.60
C LEU A 51 -9.90 -1.63 -18.56
N ALA A 52 -9.26 -1.00 -17.59
CA ALA A 52 -8.77 -1.66 -16.39
C ALA A 52 -9.07 -0.80 -15.17
N THR A 53 -9.24 -1.45 -14.05
CA THR A 53 -9.41 -0.81 -12.75
C THR A 53 -8.26 -1.19 -11.83
N ASP A 54 -7.85 -0.26 -10.98
CA ASP A 54 -7.02 -0.52 -9.83
C ASP A 54 -7.78 -0.15 -8.55
N PHE A 55 -7.40 -0.77 -7.45
CA PHE A 55 -8.08 -0.58 -6.18
C PHE A 55 -7.09 -0.64 -5.02
N THR A 56 -7.47 -0.07 -3.87
CA THR A 56 -6.69 -0.25 -2.64
C THR A 56 -6.69 -1.73 -2.24
N ALA A 57 -5.53 -2.29 -1.95
CA ALA A 57 -5.42 -3.63 -1.40
C ALA A 57 -6.17 -3.77 -0.07
N CYS A 58 -6.55 -4.97 0.31
CA CYS A 58 -7.25 -5.27 1.57
C CYS A 58 -8.63 -4.60 1.72
N THR A 59 -9.25 -4.14 0.66
CA THR A 59 -10.63 -3.70 0.69
C THR A 59 -11.51 -4.88 0.32
N VAL A 60 -12.03 -5.56 1.33
CA VAL A 60 -12.74 -6.84 1.18
C VAL A 60 -14.20 -6.71 1.57
N LEU A 61 -15.06 -7.49 0.92
CA LEU A 61 -16.49 -7.50 1.19
C LEU A 61 -17.09 -8.92 1.16
N PRO A 62 -18.08 -9.17 2.02
CA PRO A 62 -18.94 -10.34 1.90
C PRO A 62 -20.00 -10.10 0.83
N ALA A 63 -20.23 -11.10 -0.03
CA ALA A 63 -21.22 -11.05 -1.10
C ALA A 63 -21.95 -12.39 -1.27
N THR A 64 -23.08 -12.35 -1.96
CA THR A 64 -23.82 -13.54 -2.40
C THR A 64 -23.18 -14.15 -3.65
N TRP A 65 -23.69 -15.31 -4.09
CA TRP A 65 -23.22 -16.05 -5.27
C TRP A 65 -23.25 -15.24 -6.57
N ASP A 66 -24.15 -14.29 -6.69
CA ASP A 66 -24.28 -13.42 -7.86
C ASP A 66 -23.47 -12.11 -7.75
N GLY A 67 -22.68 -11.98 -6.67
CA GLY A 67 -21.84 -10.81 -6.43
C GLY A 67 -22.56 -9.61 -5.81
N THR A 68 -23.78 -9.78 -5.30
CA THR A 68 -24.48 -8.73 -4.55
C THR A 68 -23.83 -8.56 -3.18
N PRO A 69 -23.30 -7.37 -2.82
CA PRO A 69 -22.75 -7.11 -1.50
C PRO A 69 -23.81 -7.29 -0.42
N LEU A 70 -23.48 -7.94 0.70
CA LEU A 70 -24.48 -8.19 1.75
C LEU A 70 -25.10 -6.89 2.28
N CYS A 71 -24.34 -5.81 2.39
CA CYS A 71 -24.86 -4.52 2.83
C CYS A 71 -25.94 -3.89 1.93
N GLU A 72 -26.16 -4.42 0.72
CA GLU A 72 -27.21 -4.00 -0.20
C GLU A 72 -28.50 -4.84 -0.03
N LEU A 73 -28.47 -5.92 0.76
CA LEU A 73 -29.65 -6.70 1.12
C LEU A 73 -30.39 -6.03 2.28
N PRO A 74 -31.71 -5.90 2.23
CA PRO A 74 -32.50 -5.17 3.24
C PRO A 74 -32.24 -5.60 4.70
N GLU A 75 -32.04 -6.90 4.93
CA GLU A 75 -31.81 -7.48 6.24
C GLU A 75 -30.41 -7.20 6.82
N PHE A 76 -29.46 -6.74 5.97
CA PHE A 76 -28.08 -6.50 6.37
C PHE A 76 -27.67 -5.01 6.36
N THR A 77 -28.54 -4.10 5.93
CA THR A 77 -28.21 -2.66 5.80
C THR A 77 -27.77 -2.00 7.11
N GLU A 78 -28.26 -2.49 8.25
CA GLU A 78 -27.89 -1.97 9.58
C GLU A 78 -26.80 -2.78 10.28
N ARG A 79 -26.15 -3.73 9.55
CA ARG A 79 -25.09 -4.58 10.09
C ARG A 79 -23.72 -4.11 9.60
N PRO A 80 -22.84 -3.59 10.46
CA PRO A 80 -21.52 -3.09 10.04
C PRO A 80 -20.65 -4.17 9.37
N HIS A 81 -20.79 -5.42 9.79
CA HIS A 81 -20.03 -6.53 9.25
C HIS A 81 -20.42 -6.92 7.81
N ALA A 82 -21.59 -6.51 7.34
CA ALA A 82 -22.02 -6.72 5.96
C ALA A 82 -21.37 -5.74 4.96
N TYR A 83 -20.74 -4.68 5.46
CA TYR A 83 -20.10 -3.66 4.62
C TYR A 83 -18.67 -4.00 4.26
N PRO A 84 -18.19 -3.52 3.10
CA PRO A 84 -16.78 -3.61 2.75
C PRO A 84 -15.87 -3.00 3.82
N LYS A 85 -14.83 -3.74 4.21
CA LYS A 85 -13.82 -3.29 5.16
C LYS A 85 -12.62 -2.75 4.41
N LEU A 86 -12.39 -1.42 4.51
CA LEU A 86 -11.26 -0.73 3.88
C LEU A 86 -9.93 -1.24 4.45
N TRP A 87 -8.82 -1.05 3.71
CA TRP A 87 -7.46 -1.42 4.17
C TRP A 87 -7.14 -0.92 5.58
N ARG A 88 -7.52 0.31 5.94
CA ARG A 88 -7.28 0.89 7.27
C ARG A 88 -8.31 0.48 8.34
N HIS A 89 -9.07 -0.58 8.12
CA HIS A 89 -9.89 -1.19 9.16
C HIS A 89 -8.99 -2.03 10.08
N HIS A 90 -8.65 -1.49 11.25
CA HIS A 90 -7.70 -2.12 12.18
C HIS A 90 -8.40 -2.86 13.33
N ALA A 91 -9.72 -2.84 13.40
CA ALA A 91 -10.49 -3.47 14.46
C ALA A 91 -10.32 -5.01 14.53
N ALA A 92 -9.80 -5.65 13.48
CA ALA A 92 -9.49 -7.08 13.44
C ALA A 92 -8.09 -7.43 14.01
N GLN A 93 -7.47 -6.57 14.83
CA GLN A 93 -6.15 -6.83 15.40
C GLN A 93 -6.10 -8.08 16.30
N PRO A 94 -7.09 -8.35 17.16
CA PRO A 94 -7.10 -9.58 17.96
C PRO A 94 -7.07 -10.86 17.11
N GLU A 95 -7.77 -10.86 15.98
CA GLU A 95 -7.82 -11.96 15.03
C GLU A 95 -6.48 -12.12 14.30
N ALA A 96 -5.85 -11.03 13.87
CA ALA A 96 -4.51 -11.07 13.27
C ALA A 96 -3.48 -11.67 14.25
N ASP A 97 -3.51 -11.27 15.51
CA ASP A 97 -2.64 -11.81 16.54
C ASP A 97 -2.89 -13.30 16.82
N LEU A 98 -4.16 -13.73 16.78
CA LEU A 98 -4.54 -15.15 16.90
C LEU A 98 -4.01 -15.96 15.72
N ILE A 99 -4.20 -15.47 14.48
CA ILE A 99 -3.74 -16.13 13.26
C ILE A 99 -2.22 -16.31 13.30
N VAL A 100 -1.45 -15.27 13.64
CA VAL A 100 0.02 -15.35 13.73
C VAL A 100 0.44 -16.38 14.79
N ARG A 101 -0.10 -16.29 16.00
CA ARG A 101 0.22 -17.23 17.09
C ARG A 101 -0.05 -18.67 16.70
N ARG A 102 -1.21 -18.97 16.10
CA ARG A 102 -1.55 -20.31 15.65
C ARG A 102 -0.68 -20.79 14.50
N ALA A 103 -0.29 -19.89 13.60
CA ALA A 103 0.62 -20.20 12.50
C ALA A 103 2.02 -20.55 13.02
N GLU A 104 2.55 -19.80 14.01
CA GLU A 104 3.80 -20.12 14.69
C GLU A 104 3.73 -21.46 15.42
N GLU A 105 2.69 -21.68 16.23
CA GLU A 105 2.49 -22.93 16.99
C GLU A 105 2.43 -24.17 16.09
N SER A 106 1.81 -24.06 14.89
CA SER A 106 1.64 -25.16 13.93
C SER A 106 2.73 -25.21 12.85
N GLY A 107 3.69 -24.28 12.85
CA GLY A 107 4.78 -24.23 11.89
C GLY A 107 4.32 -23.96 10.45
N GLN A 108 3.35 -23.08 10.26
CA GLN A 108 2.82 -22.77 8.94
C GLN A 108 3.88 -22.12 8.02
N PRO A 109 4.26 -22.77 6.90
CA PRO A 109 5.37 -22.31 6.07
C PRO A 109 5.09 -20.99 5.36
N TRP A 110 3.82 -20.68 5.10
CA TRP A 110 3.44 -19.44 4.43
C TRP A 110 3.75 -18.19 5.26
N LEU A 111 3.87 -18.29 6.59
CA LEU A 111 4.09 -17.13 7.47
C LEU A 111 5.41 -16.42 7.16
N ALA A 112 6.46 -17.16 6.82
CA ALA A 112 7.76 -16.60 6.43
C ALA A 112 7.69 -15.73 5.16
N ARG A 113 6.74 -16.05 4.24
CA ARG A 113 6.51 -15.26 3.02
C ARG A 113 5.99 -13.84 3.32
N TYR A 114 5.51 -13.60 4.54
CA TYR A 114 4.98 -12.33 5.02
C TYR A 114 5.83 -11.70 6.13
N GLY A 115 7.11 -12.05 6.16
CA GLY A 115 8.04 -11.51 7.16
C GLY A 115 7.75 -11.97 8.59
N GLY A 116 7.02 -13.08 8.77
CA GLY A 116 6.67 -13.65 10.06
C GLY A 116 5.40 -13.10 10.71
N ARG A 117 4.66 -12.22 10.04
CA ARG A 117 3.43 -11.63 10.60
C ARG A 117 2.41 -11.31 9.51
N ILE A 118 1.14 -11.27 9.89
CA ILE A 118 0.06 -10.69 9.08
C ILE A 118 -0.54 -9.47 9.78
N SER A 119 -1.16 -8.60 9.00
CA SER A 119 -1.80 -7.38 9.50
C SER A 119 -3.29 -7.61 9.77
N SER A 120 -3.86 -6.85 10.71
CA SER A 120 -5.31 -6.70 10.89
C SER A 120 -6.04 -6.19 9.64
N GLU A 121 -5.31 -5.59 8.71
CA GLU A 121 -5.83 -5.11 7.44
C GLU A 121 -6.23 -6.26 6.49
N TRP A 122 -5.67 -7.47 6.66
CA TRP A 122 -5.78 -8.55 5.69
C TRP A 122 -7.08 -9.33 5.80
N GLN A 123 -7.46 -9.96 4.71
CA GLN A 123 -8.81 -10.53 4.57
C GLN A 123 -9.10 -11.67 5.57
N PHE A 124 -8.11 -12.49 5.96
CA PHE A 124 -8.34 -13.57 6.93
C PHE A 124 -8.66 -13.02 8.32
N ALA A 125 -7.96 -11.99 8.77
CA ALA A 125 -8.24 -11.34 10.06
C ALA A 125 -9.64 -10.70 10.05
N LYS A 126 -9.98 -9.99 8.98
CA LYS A 126 -11.31 -9.36 8.83
C LYS A 126 -12.44 -10.37 8.73
N ALA A 127 -12.23 -11.48 8.03
CA ALA A 127 -13.24 -12.54 7.93
C ALA A 127 -13.46 -13.25 9.27
N LEU A 128 -12.38 -13.52 10.00
CA LEU A 128 -12.45 -14.13 11.32
C LEU A 128 -13.14 -13.19 12.33
N GLN A 129 -12.90 -11.87 12.24
CA GLN A 129 -13.64 -10.89 13.03
C GLN A 129 -15.14 -10.95 12.73
N VAL A 130 -15.54 -11.03 11.46
CA VAL A 130 -16.96 -11.17 11.10
C VAL A 130 -17.55 -12.44 11.69
N LEU A 131 -16.83 -13.56 11.65
CA LEU A 131 -17.28 -14.80 12.25
C LEU A 131 -17.47 -14.68 13.77
N HIS A 132 -16.55 -14.00 14.47
CA HIS A 132 -16.64 -13.82 15.93
C HIS A 132 -17.75 -12.87 16.36
N GLU A 133 -17.98 -11.80 15.60
CA GLU A 133 -18.85 -10.71 16.03
C GLU A 133 -20.24 -10.72 15.36
N ASP A 134 -20.37 -11.37 14.19
CA ASP A 134 -21.62 -11.44 13.41
C ASP A 134 -21.70 -12.73 12.58
N LEU A 135 -21.98 -13.84 13.26
CA LEU A 135 -22.10 -15.17 12.64
C LEU A 135 -23.12 -15.20 11.51
N GLU A 136 -24.21 -14.43 11.62
CA GLU A 136 -25.26 -14.41 10.58
C GLU A 136 -24.74 -13.76 9.28
N ALA A 137 -24.02 -12.63 9.38
CA ALA A 137 -23.36 -12.02 8.22
C ALA A 137 -22.28 -12.95 7.63
N TYR A 138 -21.51 -13.63 8.49
CA TYR A 138 -20.51 -14.60 8.04
C TYR A 138 -21.14 -15.77 7.28
N ALA A 139 -22.24 -16.32 7.80
CA ALA A 139 -22.94 -17.47 7.21
C ALA A 139 -23.64 -17.08 5.89
N ALA A 140 -24.20 -15.87 5.82
CA ALA A 140 -24.90 -15.37 4.62
C ALA A 140 -23.94 -15.03 3.46
N ALA A 141 -22.66 -14.86 3.71
CA ALA A 141 -21.68 -14.59 2.68
C ALA A 141 -21.34 -15.88 1.91
N ASP A 142 -21.70 -15.96 0.65
CA ASP A 142 -21.26 -17.04 -0.25
C ASP A 142 -19.85 -16.78 -0.79
N ARG A 143 -19.51 -15.51 -0.96
CA ARG A 143 -18.23 -15.02 -1.44
C ARG A 143 -17.60 -14.04 -0.45
N TRP A 144 -16.30 -14.17 -0.28
CA TRP A 144 -15.44 -13.18 0.36
C TRP A 144 -14.47 -12.66 -0.70
N ILE A 145 -14.58 -11.39 -1.09
CA ILE A 145 -13.94 -10.89 -2.30
C ILE A 145 -13.25 -9.54 -2.08
N GLU A 146 -12.08 -9.36 -2.70
CA GLU A 146 -11.42 -8.05 -2.79
C GLU A 146 -12.22 -7.11 -3.73
N ALA A 147 -12.29 -5.84 -3.37
CA ALA A 147 -12.98 -4.84 -4.19
C ALA A 147 -12.38 -4.70 -5.60
N ALA A 148 -11.06 -4.94 -5.74
CA ALA A 148 -10.37 -4.96 -7.03
C ALA A 148 -10.95 -6.02 -7.98
N ASP A 149 -11.31 -7.20 -7.46
CA ASP A 149 -11.92 -8.29 -8.23
C ASP A 149 -13.44 -8.04 -8.39
N TRP A 150 -14.08 -7.61 -7.31
CA TRP A 150 -15.52 -7.36 -7.33
C TRP A 150 -15.94 -6.30 -8.37
N ILE A 151 -15.17 -5.21 -8.52
CA ILE A 151 -15.50 -4.16 -9.50
C ILE A 151 -15.38 -4.69 -10.94
N VAL A 152 -14.42 -5.57 -11.20
CA VAL A 152 -14.29 -6.26 -12.49
C VAL A 152 -15.49 -7.15 -12.74
N TRP A 153 -15.94 -7.90 -11.73
CA TRP A 153 -17.18 -8.70 -11.82
C TRP A 153 -18.40 -7.83 -12.16
N GLN A 154 -18.55 -6.65 -11.54
CA GLN A 154 -19.64 -5.72 -11.89
C GLN A 154 -19.56 -5.22 -13.34
N LEU A 155 -18.37 -5.09 -13.89
CA LEU A 155 -18.16 -4.63 -15.26
C LEU A 155 -18.40 -5.74 -16.30
N THR A 156 -18.03 -6.97 -15.99
CA THR A 156 -18.03 -8.11 -16.92
C THR A 156 -19.23 -9.04 -16.77
N GLY A 157 -19.88 -9.02 -15.60
CA GLY A 157 -20.93 -9.98 -15.24
C GLY A 157 -20.40 -11.36 -14.83
N ALA A 158 -19.08 -11.56 -14.75
CA ALA A 158 -18.45 -12.80 -14.35
C ALA A 158 -17.41 -12.55 -13.26
N GLU A 159 -17.38 -13.45 -12.25
CA GLU A 159 -16.35 -13.43 -11.22
C GLU A 159 -14.98 -13.72 -11.85
N ASP A 160 -13.98 -12.97 -11.43
CA ASP A 160 -12.57 -13.19 -11.75
C ASP A 160 -11.71 -12.79 -10.53
N ARG A 161 -10.55 -13.43 -10.37
CA ARG A 161 -9.65 -13.19 -9.24
C ARG A 161 -8.23 -13.02 -9.74
N ASN A 162 -7.45 -12.21 -9.04
CA ASN A 162 -6.07 -11.91 -9.42
C ASN A 162 -5.04 -12.41 -8.39
N PRO A 163 -3.83 -12.78 -8.82
CA PRO A 163 -2.78 -13.28 -7.93
C PRO A 163 -2.22 -12.21 -6.99
N CYS A 164 -2.35 -10.93 -7.32
CA CYS A 164 -1.86 -9.83 -6.48
C CYS A 164 -2.63 -9.78 -5.16
N THR A 165 -3.95 -9.64 -5.20
CA THR A 165 -4.80 -9.58 -4.01
C THR A 165 -4.84 -10.91 -3.27
N ALA A 166 -4.97 -12.03 -3.99
CA ALA A 166 -5.00 -13.36 -3.40
C ALA A 166 -3.68 -13.69 -2.68
N GLY A 167 -2.54 -13.34 -3.26
CA GLY A 167 -1.24 -13.62 -2.70
C GLY A 167 -0.87 -12.69 -1.55
N TYR A 168 -0.85 -11.37 -1.78
CA TYR A 168 -0.37 -10.44 -0.75
C TYR A 168 -1.29 -10.32 0.46
N LYS A 169 -2.59 -10.40 0.28
CA LYS A 169 -3.55 -10.09 1.35
C LYS A 169 -4.46 -11.26 1.68
N GLY A 170 -4.50 -12.29 0.83
CA GLY A 170 -5.30 -13.49 0.97
C GLY A 170 -4.51 -14.75 1.36
N VAL A 171 -3.21 -14.62 1.61
CA VAL A 171 -2.36 -15.76 2.03
C VAL A 171 -2.38 -16.93 1.02
N HIS A 172 -2.65 -16.64 -0.27
CA HIS A 172 -2.55 -17.65 -1.33
C HIS A 172 -1.09 -17.80 -1.75
N GLN A 173 -0.49 -18.93 -1.41
CA GLN A 173 0.92 -19.24 -1.67
C GLN A 173 1.05 -20.63 -2.27
N ASP A 174 1.96 -20.78 -3.25
CA ASP A 174 2.24 -22.05 -3.89
C ASP A 174 0.97 -22.76 -4.44
N GLY A 175 0.03 -21.96 -4.99
CA GLY A 175 -1.22 -22.43 -5.60
C GLY A 175 -2.33 -22.81 -4.64
N ARG A 176 -2.24 -22.45 -3.34
CA ARG A 176 -3.23 -22.82 -2.33
C ARG A 176 -3.37 -21.78 -1.21
N TYR A 177 -4.51 -21.79 -0.56
CA TYR A 177 -4.76 -21.14 0.71
C TYR A 177 -4.32 -22.01 1.89
N PRO A 178 -4.26 -21.48 3.13
CA PRO A 178 -4.10 -22.29 4.33
C PRO A 178 -5.15 -23.40 4.40
N ASP A 179 -4.77 -24.56 4.92
CA ASP A 179 -5.64 -25.75 4.97
C ASP A 179 -6.74 -25.63 6.05
N ASP A 180 -7.79 -26.43 5.88
CA ASP A 180 -8.95 -26.43 6.80
C ASP A 180 -8.57 -26.83 8.22
N ALA A 181 -7.55 -27.67 8.42
CA ALA A 181 -7.10 -28.07 9.75
C ALA A 181 -6.50 -26.88 10.52
N TYR A 182 -5.70 -26.07 9.83
CA TYR A 182 -5.20 -24.82 10.40
C TYR A 182 -6.34 -23.85 10.67
N LEU A 183 -7.25 -23.65 9.71
CA LEU A 183 -8.38 -22.73 9.87
C LEU A 183 -9.31 -23.16 11.02
N ALA A 184 -9.57 -24.45 11.18
CA ALA A 184 -10.33 -25.00 12.30
C ALA A 184 -9.65 -24.73 13.67
N SER A 185 -8.34 -24.60 13.70
CA SER A 185 -7.61 -24.24 14.93
C SER A 185 -7.84 -22.80 15.38
N LEU A 186 -8.27 -21.91 14.46
CA LEU A 186 -8.67 -20.54 14.76
C LEU A 186 -10.09 -20.48 15.29
N HIS A 187 -11.03 -21.13 14.61
CA HIS A 187 -12.42 -21.32 14.99
C HIS A 187 -13.01 -22.51 14.21
N PRO A 188 -13.80 -23.40 14.84
CA PRO A 188 -14.37 -24.58 14.15
C PRO A 188 -15.12 -24.22 12.84
N ASP A 189 -15.94 -23.18 12.87
CA ASP A 189 -16.72 -22.72 11.71
C ASP A 189 -15.89 -21.95 10.68
N PHE A 190 -14.59 -21.72 10.93
CA PHE A 190 -13.68 -21.10 9.97
C PHE A 190 -13.00 -22.12 9.05
N ALA A 191 -13.14 -23.43 9.32
CA ALA A 191 -12.55 -24.52 8.53
C ALA A 191 -12.85 -24.39 7.02
N GLY A 192 -14.09 -24.08 6.68
CA GLY A 192 -14.52 -23.94 5.27
C GLY A 192 -14.37 -22.56 4.66
N PHE A 193 -13.64 -21.63 5.30
CA PHE A 193 -13.56 -20.25 4.82
C PHE A 193 -12.98 -20.13 3.41
N THR A 194 -12.01 -20.98 3.06
CA THR A 194 -11.38 -20.94 1.72
C THR A 194 -12.36 -21.22 0.59
N ALA A 195 -13.47 -21.92 0.82
CA ALA A 195 -14.52 -22.12 -0.18
C ALA A 195 -15.18 -20.77 -0.61
N LYS A 196 -15.18 -19.76 0.26
CA LYS A 196 -15.67 -18.41 -0.08
C LYS A 196 -14.66 -17.62 -0.93
N LEU A 197 -13.41 -18.09 -1.00
CA LEU A 197 -12.31 -17.50 -1.79
C LEU A 197 -12.07 -18.27 -3.09
N ASP A 198 -12.56 -19.53 -3.18
CA ASP A 198 -12.19 -20.47 -4.23
C ASP A 198 -12.69 -20.03 -5.60
N HIS A 199 -11.73 -19.62 -6.41
CA HIS A 199 -11.91 -19.25 -7.81
C HIS A 199 -10.54 -19.32 -8.50
N PRO A 200 -10.44 -19.75 -9.76
CA PRO A 200 -9.21 -19.67 -10.53
C PRO A 200 -8.66 -18.24 -10.57
N LEU A 201 -7.33 -18.11 -10.49
CA LEU A 201 -6.66 -16.83 -10.60
C LEU A 201 -6.28 -16.57 -12.05
N SER A 202 -6.66 -15.40 -12.57
CA SER A 202 -6.31 -14.93 -13.91
C SER A 202 -5.01 -14.11 -13.89
N GLU A 203 -4.18 -14.27 -14.91
CA GLU A 203 -2.91 -13.56 -15.02
C GLU A 203 -3.11 -12.04 -15.13
N LEU A 204 -2.26 -11.27 -14.46
CA LEU A 204 -2.28 -9.81 -14.56
C LEU A 204 -2.02 -9.34 -16.00
N GLY A 205 -2.91 -8.48 -16.51
CA GLY A 205 -2.89 -8.02 -17.90
C GLY A 205 -3.66 -8.90 -18.88
N ALA A 206 -4.16 -10.06 -18.44
CA ALA A 206 -5.10 -10.85 -19.22
C ALA A 206 -6.49 -10.19 -19.29
N PRO A 207 -7.32 -10.51 -20.29
CA PRO A 207 -8.72 -10.10 -20.30
C PRO A 207 -9.53 -10.89 -19.28
N ALA A 208 -10.19 -10.22 -18.34
CA ALA A 208 -11.17 -10.81 -17.42
C ALA A 208 -12.54 -11.01 -18.09
N GLY A 209 -12.82 -10.24 -19.14
CA GLY A 209 -14.08 -10.31 -19.87
C GLY A 209 -14.33 -9.10 -20.75
N LYS A 210 -15.59 -8.87 -21.04
CA LYS A 210 -16.05 -7.74 -21.84
C LYS A 210 -17.11 -6.96 -21.08
N LEU A 211 -17.13 -5.67 -21.28
CA LEU A 211 -18.10 -4.76 -20.67
C LEU A 211 -19.53 -5.17 -21.07
N THR A 212 -20.36 -5.40 -20.07
CA THR A 212 -21.79 -5.72 -20.27
C THR A 212 -22.57 -4.50 -20.72
N ALA A 213 -23.80 -4.69 -21.24
CA ALA A 213 -24.70 -3.60 -21.60
C ALA A 213 -24.97 -2.65 -20.41
N ALA A 214 -25.22 -3.19 -19.22
CA ALA A 214 -25.45 -2.41 -17.99
C ALA A 214 -24.20 -1.61 -17.58
N ALA A 215 -23.01 -2.22 -17.66
CA ALA A 215 -21.76 -1.53 -17.36
C ALA A 215 -21.38 -0.49 -18.45
N ALA A 216 -21.77 -0.73 -19.70
CA ALA A 216 -21.63 0.25 -20.78
C ALA A 216 -22.51 1.48 -20.53
N GLU A 217 -23.76 1.30 -20.11
CA GLU A 217 -24.64 2.40 -19.69
C GLU A 217 -24.07 3.16 -18.49
N LEU A 218 -23.53 2.44 -17.50
CA LEU A 218 -22.91 3.02 -16.31
C LEU A 218 -21.71 3.91 -16.63
N THR A 219 -20.84 3.46 -17.54
CA THR A 219 -19.55 4.09 -17.85
C THR A 219 -19.57 5.04 -19.05
N GLY A 220 -20.63 4.97 -19.87
CA GLY A 220 -20.68 5.67 -21.16
C GLY A 220 -19.76 5.08 -22.24
N LEU A 221 -19.14 3.90 -21.98
CA LEU A 221 -18.32 3.18 -22.94
C LEU A 221 -19.17 2.27 -23.83
N ARG A 222 -18.55 1.68 -24.85
CA ARG A 222 -19.24 0.73 -25.73
C ARG A 222 -19.33 -0.65 -25.05
N GLU A 223 -20.50 -1.28 -25.14
CA GLU A 223 -20.65 -2.71 -24.83
C GLU A 223 -19.62 -3.53 -25.59
N GLY A 224 -19.06 -4.55 -24.95
CA GLY A 224 -18.03 -5.40 -25.53
C GLY A 224 -16.62 -4.84 -25.47
N THR A 225 -16.39 -3.63 -24.90
CA THR A 225 -15.04 -3.14 -24.59
C THR A 225 -14.35 -4.13 -23.65
N VAL A 226 -13.09 -4.51 -23.94
CA VAL A 226 -12.36 -5.49 -23.14
C VAL A 226 -12.08 -4.93 -21.75
N VAL A 227 -12.27 -5.73 -20.72
CA VAL A 227 -11.95 -5.40 -19.32
C VAL A 227 -10.78 -6.27 -18.89
N ALA A 228 -9.71 -5.68 -18.41
CA ALA A 228 -8.55 -6.40 -17.87
C ALA A 228 -8.85 -6.96 -16.48
N VAL A 229 -8.10 -7.98 -16.08
CA VAL A 229 -8.04 -8.50 -14.72
C VAL A 229 -7.73 -7.34 -13.75
N GLY A 230 -8.40 -7.33 -12.60
CA GLY A 230 -8.23 -6.33 -11.55
C GLY A 230 -6.81 -6.30 -10.97
N ASN A 231 -6.42 -5.18 -10.40
CA ASN A 231 -5.09 -5.03 -9.81
C ASN A 231 -5.13 -4.06 -8.61
N VAL A 232 -4.04 -4.03 -7.85
CA VAL A 232 -3.82 -3.11 -6.73
C VAL A 232 -3.12 -1.83 -7.22
N ASP A 233 -3.56 -0.68 -6.72
CA ASP A 233 -3.09 0.67 -7.09
C ASP A 233 -1.56 0.83 -7.02
N ALA A 234 -0.94 0.36 -5.93
CA ALA A 234 0.50 0.40 -5.76
C ALA A 234 1.22 -0.51 -6.77
N HIS A 235 0.75 -1.75 -6.91
CA HIS A 235 1.41 -2.77 -7.75
C HIS A 235 1.31 -2.46 -9.24
N VAL A 236 0.13 -2.01 -9.71
CA VAL A 236 -0.09 -1.62 -11.10
C VAL A 236 0.81 -0.45 -11.54
N THR A 237 1.22 0.41 -10.59
CA THR A 237 2.13 1.53 -10.84
C THR A 237 3.50 1.09 -11.33
N SER A 238 3.93 -0.17 -11.05
CA SER A 238 5.20 -0.72 -11.53
C SER A 238 5.27 -0.72 -13.06
N ALA A 239 4.17 -0.97 -13.75
CA ALA A 239 4.10 -0.89 -15.21
C ALA A 239 4.30 0.55 -15.73
N ALA A 240 3.67 1.53 -15.10
CA ALA A 240 3.85 2.95 -15.46
C ALA A 240 5.28 3.43 -15.22
N ALA A 241 5.92 2.93 -14.15
CA ALA A 241 7.26 3.29 -13.73
C ALA A 241 8.37 2.48 -14.43
N ARG A 242 8.02 1.57 -15.34
CA ARG A 242 8.97 0.64 -16.00
C ARG A 242 9.82 -0.16 -14.98
N ALA A 243 9.27 -0.44 -13.82
CA ALA A 243 9.91 -1.20 -12.75
C ALA A 243 9.45 -2.66 -12.79
N LEU A 244 9.64 -3.34 -13.91
CA LEU A 244 9.14 -4.70 -14.17
C LEU A 244 10.25 -5.76 -14.19
N GLU A 245 11.51 -5.36 -14.29
CA GLU A 245 12.63 -6.30 -14.36
C GLU A 245 13.11 -6.69 -12.95
N PRO A 246 13.75 -7.88 -12.80
CA PRO A 246 14.40 -8.25 -11.56
C PRO A 246 15.35 -7.18 -11.04
N GLY A 247 15.28 -6.89 -9.73
CA GLY A 247 16.10 -5.87 -9.09
C GLY A 247 15.63 -4.43 -9.24
N HIS A 248 14.57 -4.17 -10.02
CA HIS A 248 13.98 -2.84 -10.12
C HIS A 248 13.02 -2.59 -8.94
N MET A 249 13.40 -1.70 -8.03
CA MET A 249 12.56 -1.28 -6.91
C MET A 249 11.81 0.01 -7.25
N LEU A 250 10.50 0.00 -7.01
CA LEU A 250 9.62 1.17 -7.08
C LEU A 250 9.24 1.60 -5.67
N ALA A 251 9.46 2.87 -5.32
CA ALA A 251 8.97 3.49 -4.09
C ALA A 251 7.82 4.46 -4.43
N ILE A 252 6.62 4.16 -3.94
CA ILE A 252 5.43 5.02 -4.11
C ILE A 252 5.29 5.85 -2.84
N MET A 253 5.70 7.12 -2.94
CA MET A 253 5.93 8.03 -1.83
C MET A 253 4.75 9.00 -1.65
N GLY A 254 3.97 8.79 -0.62
CA GLY A 254 2.81 9.59 -0.23
C GLY A 254 2.77 9.86 1.26
N THR A 255 1.61 9.72 1.88
CA THR A 255 1.38 9.71 3.33
C THR A 255 2.28 8.67 4.01
N SER A 256 2.30 7.47 3.47
CA SER A 256 3.24 6.37 3.72
C SER A 256 4.07 6.13 2.46
N THR A 257 5.00 5.18 2.51
CA THR A 257 5.70 4.70 1.30
C THR A 257 5.49 3.20 1.15
N CYS A 258 5.08 2.78 -0.06
CA CYS A 258 5.06 1.39 -0.47
C CYS A 258 6.26 1.13 -1.38
N HIS A 259 7.02 0.06 -1.11
CA HIS A 259 8.14 -0.39 -1.92
C HIS A 259 7.75 -1.69 -2.60
N ILE A 260 7.77 -1.70 -3.92
CA ILE A 260 7.48 -2.85 -4.77
C ILE A 260 8.75 -3.24 -5.51
N MET A 261 9.07 -4.52 -5.50
CA MET A 261 10.23 -5.04 -6.22
C MET A 261 9.91 -6.36 -6.88
N ASN A 262 10.55 -6.64 -8.01
CA ASN A 262 10.46 -7.92 -8.71
C ASN A 262 11.81 -8.66 -8.64
N SER A 263 11.75 -9.99 -8.58
CA SER A 263 12.92 -10.86 -8.64
C SER A 263 12.59 -12.17 -9.34
N ASP A 264 13.56 -12.77 -9.98
CA ASP A 264 13.52 -14.14 -10.50
C ASP A 264 13.84 -15.19 -9.41
N VAL A 265 14.36 -14.74 -8.27
CA VAL A 265 14.71 -15.58 -7.12
C VAL A 265 13.69 -15.37 -6.00
N LEU A 266 13.23 -16.48 -5.39
CA LEU A 266 12.49 -16.45 -4.16
C LEU A 266 13.45 -16.34 -2.97
N ALA A 267 13.23 -15.35 -2.13
CA ALA A 267 13.83 -15.25 -0.80
C ALA A 267 12.77 -14.86 0.23
N GLU A 268 12.87 -15.41 1.41
CA GLU A 268 12.07 -15.01 2.56
C GLU A 268 12.79 -13.87 3.29
N VAL A 269 12.51 -12.63 2.86
CA VAL A 269 13.16 -11.44 3.42
C VAL A 269 12.48 -11.06 4.74
N PRO A 270 13.18 -11.13 5.87
CA PRO A 270 12.57 -10.83 7.17
C PRO A 270 12.00 -9.41 7.23
N GLY A 271 10.81 -9.28 7.79
CA GLY A 271 10.16 -7.99 7.99
C GLY A 271 9.55 -7.36 6.73
N MET A 272 9.41 -8.10 5.64
CA MET A 272 8.69 -7.64 4.45
C MET A 272 7.18 -7.91 4.56
N CYS A 273 6.39 -7.13 3.81
CA CYS A 273 4.93 -7.24 3.84
C CYS A 273 4.40 -8.43 3.03
N GLY A 274 5.23 -9.01 2.18
CA GLY A 274 4.89 -10.20 1.40
C GLY A 274 5.78 -10.42 0.18
N VAL A 275 5.89 -11.68 -0.21
CA VAL A 275 6.45 -12.12 -1.49
C VAL A 275 5.48 -13.06 -2.17
N VAL A 276 5.14 -12.77 -3.43
CA VAL A 276 4.07 -13.46 -4.17
C VAL A 276 4.52 -13.76 -5.59
N ARG A 277 4.36 -15.02 -6.00
CA ARG A 277 4.56 -15.40 -7.40
C ARG A 277 3.49 -14.76 -8.26
N ASP A 278 3.87 -14.15 -9.38
CA ASP A 278 2.96 -13.49 -10.32
C ASP A 278 2.17 -12.29 -9.74
N GLY A 279 2.51 -11.85 -8.53
CA GLY A 279 1.76 -10.80 -7.82
C GLY A 279 1.94 -9.38 -8.36
N VAL A 280 2.99 -9.14 -9.17
CA VAL A 280 3.26 -7.85 -9.83
C VAL A 280 3.47 -8.04 -11.32
N VAL A 281 4.35 -8.96 -11.68
CA VAL A 281 4.71 -9.30 -13.06
C VAL A 281 4.62 -10.81 -13.25
N PRO A 282 3.89 -11.29 -14.27
CA PRO A 282 3.85 -12.70 -14.58
C PRO A 282 5.26 -13.30 -14.76
N GLY A 283 5.48 -14.46 -14.15
CA GLY A 283 6.76 -15.16 -14.21
C GLY A 283 7.81 -14.70 -13.19
N LEU A 284 7.52 -13.69 -12.35
CA LEU A 284 8.44 -13.20 -11.31
C LEU A 284 7.86 -13.32 -9.91
N TRP A 285 8.72 -13.25 -8.91
CA TRP A 285 8.37 -13.02 -7.52
C TRP A 285 8.26 -11.52 -7.27
N GLY A 286 7.08 -11.07 -6.87
CA GLY A 286 6.84 -9.69 -6.46
C GLY A 286 7.01 -9.57 -4.95
N TYR A 287 7.70 -8.54 -4.50
CA TYR A 287 7.95 -8.22 -3.09
C TYR A 287 7.27 -6.92 -2.71
N GLU A 288 6.70 -6.88 -1.52
CA GLU A 288 6.16 -5.66 -0.92
C GLU A 288 6.87 -5.37 0.41
N ALA A 289 7.29 -4.11 0.56
CA ALA A 289 7.76 -3.54 1.82
C ALA A 289 7.12 -2.16 2.02
N GLY A 290 7.23 -1.56 3.21
CA GLY A 290 6.65 -0.24 3.40
C GLY A 290 7.12 0.49 4.65
N GLN A 291 6.94 1.82 4.63
CA GLN A 291 7.09 2.69 5.78
C GLN A 291 5.72 3.25 6.16
N SER A 292 5.33 3.11 7.43
CA SER A 292 3.99 3.49 7.92
C SER A 292 3.69 4.98 7.82
N GLY A 293 4.70 5.83 7.96
CA GLY A 293 4.58 7.28 7.85
C GLY A 293 5.77 7.88 7.13
N VAL A 294 5.52 8.74 6.15
CA VAL A 294 6.53 9.55 5.45
C VAL A 294 6.00 10.97 5.29
N GLY A 295 5.04 11.22 4.42
CA GLY A 295 4.40 12.53 4.27
C GLY A 295 3.71 13.00 5.55
N ASP A 296 3.15 12.08 6.33
CA ASP A 296 2.53 12.37 7.62
C ASP A 296 3.52 12.90 8.67
N LEU A 297 4.77 12.44 8.63
CA LEU A 297 5.81 12.97 9.51
C LEU A 297 6.07 14.45 9.23
N PHE A 298 6.11 14.82 7.96
CA PHE A 298 6.30 16.22 7.55
C PHE A 298 5.09 17.08 7.91
N ALA A 299 3.88 16.54 7.71
CA ALA A 299 2.65 17.19 8.13
C ALA A 299 2.57 17.36 9.66
N TRP A 300 3.03 16.35 10.41
CA TRP A 300 3.15 16.42 11.87
C TRP A 300 4.14 17.52 12.29
N ALA A 301 5.32 17.60 11.68
CA ALA A 301 6.31 18.62 11.99
C ALA A 301 5.77 20.04 11.75
N VAL A 302 5.09 20.26 10.62
CA VAL A 302 4.42 21.52 10.30
C VAL A 302 3.35 21.89 11.34
N ARG A 303 2.52 20.93 11.73
CA ARG A 303 1.40 21.17 12.65
C ARG A 303 1.85 21.34 14.11
N THR A 304 2.86 20.57 14.53
CA THR A 304 3.19 20.39 15.95
C THR A 304 4.48 21.06 16.37
N ALA A 305 5.51 21.09 15.48
CA ALA A 305 6.84 21.58 15.81
C ALA A 305 7.16 22.95 15.19
N THR A 306 6.21 23.61 14.52
CA THR A 306 6.45 24.86 13.81
C THR A 306 5.76 26.03 14.51
N PRO A 307 6.51 27.03 15.03
CA PRO A 307 5.95 28.22 15.64
C PRO A 307 5.14 29.08 14.66
N HIS A 308 4.16 29.84 15.18
CA HIS A 308 3.29 30.71 14.38
C HIS A 308 4.07 31.71 13.51
N ALA A 309 5.26 32.14 13.94
CA ALA A 309 6.13 33.06 13.18
C ALA A 309 6.49 32.48 11.79
N TYR A 310 6.70 31.17 11.66
CA TYR A 310 6.98 30.51 10.39
C TYR A 310 5.76 30.55 9.46
N ALA A 311 4.57 30.30 10.00
CA ALA A 311 3.34 30.41 9.22
C ALA A 311 3.11 31.87 8.74
N ALA A 312 3.46 32.88 9.56
CA ALA A 312 3.40 34.27 9.18
C ALA A 312 4.44 34.62 8.10
N GLU A 313 5.65 34.07 8.20
CA GLU A 313 6.70 34.26 7.18
C GLU A 313 6.27 33.61 5.86
N ALA A 314 5.78 32.36 5.88
CA ALA A 314 5.31 31.66 4.70
C ALA A 314 4.19 32.42 3.97
N ARG A 315 3.20 32.93 4.71
CA ARG A 315 2.13 33.78 4.14
C ARG A 315 2.67 35.05 3.49
N ARG A 316 3.60 35.76 4.15
CA ARG A 316 4.22 36.98 3.55
C ARG A 316 4.97 36.67 2.27
N ARG A 317 5.58 35.47 2.15
CA ARG A 317 6.34 35.04 0.98
C ARG A 317 5.47 34.36 -0.10
N GLY A 318 4.18 34.11 0.17
CA GLY A 318 3.29 33.43 -0.75
C GLY A 318 3.64 31.96 -0.98
N VAL A 319 4.28 31.29 0.01
CA VAL A 319 4.66 29.88 -0.03
C VAL A 319 3.97 29.10 1.09
N SER A 320 3.92 27.78 0.96
CA SER A 320 3.48 26.91 2.06
C SER A 320 4.54 26.82 3.16
N VAL A 321 4.12 26.42 4.37
CA VAL A 321 5.07 26.19 5.48
C VAL A 321 6.02 25.01 5.14
N HIS A 322 5.55 24.02 4.39
CA HIS A 322 6.39 22.93 3.89
C HIS A 322 7.52 23.44 2.98
N GLU A 323 7.20 24.32 2.04
CA GLU A 323 8.21 24.93 1.15
C GLU A 323 9.21 25.77 1.93
N LEU A 324 8.75 26.58 2.90
CA LEU A 324 9.63 27.39 3.74
C LEU A 324 10.59 26.51 4.57
N LEU A 325 10.09 25.46 5.22
CA LEU A 325 10.92 24.54 5.99
C LEU A 325 11.89 23.74 5.10
N THR A 326 11.43 23.33 3.91
CA THR A 326 12.28 22.65 2.91
C THR A 326 13.44 23.53 2.47
N GLU A 327 13.19 24.81 2.18
CA GLU A 327 14.23 25.77 1.78
C GLU A 327 15.27 25.97 2.90
N LYS A 328 14.80 26.19 4.14
CA LYS A 328 15.68 26.38 5.28
C LYS A 328 16.49 25.12 5.60
N ALA A 329 15.87 23.93 5.53
CA ALA A 329 16.51 22.66 5.71
C ALA A 329 17.57 22.37 4.62
N ALA A 330 17.26 22.66 3.37
CA ALA A 330 18.18 22.45 2.25
C ALA A 330 19.44 23.33 2.31
N ALA A 331 19.36 24.48 2.96
CA ALA A 331 20.49 25.39 3.14
C ALA A 331 21.53 24.89 4.16
N GLN A 332 21.18 23.90 4.96
CA GLN A 332 22.09 23.36 5.99
C GLN A 332 23.04 22.30 5.39
N PRO A 333 24.28 22.16 5.90
CA PRO A 333 25.12 21.00 5.57
C PRO A 333 24.54 19.72 6.19
N VAL A 334 24.91 18.56 5.63
CA VAL A 334 24.56 17.24 6.20
C VAL A 334 25.09 17.13 7.62
N GLY A 335 24.21 16.76 8.56
CA GLY A 335 24.54 16.65 9.99
C GLY A 335 24.74 17.97 10.72
N GLY A 336 24.62 19.14 10.03
CA GLY A 336 24.85 20.48 10.64
C GLY A 336 23.86 20.84 11.74
N HIS A 337 22.67 20.25 11.74
CA HIS A 337 21.64 20.43 12.77
C HIS A 337 21.89 19.60 14.04
N GLY A 338 22.79 18.60 14.00
CA GLY A 338 23.13 17.77 15.17
C GLY A 338 22.01 16.81 15.65
N LEU A 339 20.93 16.64 14.87
CA LEU A 339 19.82 15.76 15.23
C LEU A 339 19.87 14.45 14.47
N LEU A 340 19.31 13.41 15.09
CA LEU A 340 19.02 12.14 14.46
C LEU A 340 17.62 11.70 14.87
N ALA A 341 16.81 11.15 13.92
CA ALA A 341 15.46 10.72 14.20
C ALA A 341 15.19 9.28 13.75
N LEU A 342 14.26 8.60 14.43
CA LEU A 342 13.60 7.39 13.96
C LEU A 342 12.21 7.77 13.45
N ASP A 343 11.90 7.37 12.22
CA ASP A 343 10.68 7.72 11.48
C ASP A 343 9.41 6.95 11.94
N TRP A 344 9.40 6.41 13.15
CA TRP A 344 8.38 5.48 13.64
C TRP A 344 7.19 6.15 14.35
N LEU A 345 6.82 7.39 14.01
CA LEU A 345 5.67 8.06 14.63
C LEU A 345 4.36 7.29 14.43
N SER A 346 4.29 6.43 13.42
CA SER A 346 3.19 5.50 13.15
C SER A 346 3.62 4.03 13.25
N GLY A 347 4.63 3.71 14.07
CA GLY A 347 5.23 2.40 14.14
C GLY A 347 6.19 2.10 12.98
N ASN A 348 6.74 0.90 12.94
CA ASN A 348 7.62 0.42 11.87
C ASN A 348 6.95 -0.74 11.12
N ARG A 349 6.63 -0.54 9.83
CA ARG A 349 6.02 -1.56 8.96
C ARG A 349 7.06 -2.55 8.43
N SER A 350 8.18 -2.04 7.94
CA SER A 350 9.36 -2.79 7.48
C SER A 350 10.61 -2.09 7.99
N VAL A 351 11.55 -2.80 8.57
CA VAL A 351 11.77 -4.25 8.60
C VAL A 351 11.41 -4.88 9.96
N LEU A 352 10.96 -4.11 10.94
CA LEU A 352 10.71 -4.58 12.31
C LEU A 352 9.31 -5.18 12.49
N VAL A 353 8.36 -4.79 11.63
CA VAL A 353 6.92 -5.21 11.66
C VAL A 353 6.33 -4.99 13.06
N ASP A 354 6.57 -3.80 13.61
CA ASP A 354 6.12 -3.44 14.95
C ASP A 354 5.43 -2.07 14.97
N HIS A 355 4.10 -2.11 15.06
CA HIS A 355 3.26 -0.91 15.12
C HIS A 355 3.19 -0.30 16.53
N HIS A 356 3.80 -0.94 17.54
CA HIS A 356 3.88 -0.41 18.90
C HIS A 356 5.11 0.48 19.14
N LEU A 357 6.05 0.48 18.22
CA LEU A 357 7.18 1.41 18.23
C LEU A 357 6.69 2.85 18.03
N SER A 358 7.49 3.79 18.50
CA SER A 358 7.21 5.23 18.40
C SER A 358 8.42 6.00 17.91
N GLY A 359 8.19 7.22 17.37
CA GLY A 359 9.26 8.08 16.89
C GLY A 359 10.20 8.53 18.01
N LEU A 360 11.45 8.83 17.61
CA LEU A 360 12.49 9.36 18.47
C LEU A 360 13.22 10.50 17.76
N ILE A 361 13.59 11.53 18.49
CA ILE A 361 14.54 12.57 18.04
C ILE A 361 15.60 12.74 19.11
N VAL A 362 16.85 12.57 18.75
CA VAL A 362 18.03 12.72 19.62
C VAL A 362 18.82 13.93 19.18
N GLY A 363 19.49 14.60 20.13
CA GLY A 363 20.37 15.74 19.86
C GLY A 363 19.72 17.13 20.04
N LEU A 364 18.47 17.20 20.55
CA LEU A 364 17.79 18.47 20.81
C LEU A 364 18.55 19.34 21.80
N THR A 365 18.70 20.64 21.46
CA THR A 365 19.27 21.68 22.29
C THR A 365 18.34 22.89 22.35
N LEU A 366 18.68 23.89 23.16
CA LEU A 366 17.90 25.13 23.21
C LEU A 366 17.97 25.96 21.91
N ASP A 367 18.96 25.67 21.05
CA ASP A 367 19.14 26.34 19.76
C ASP A 367 18.48 25.59 18.61
N THR A 368 17.85 24.43 18.87
CA THR A 368 17.17 23.62 17.84
C THR A 368 16.01 24.38 17.22
N ARG A 369 15.96 24.41 15.89
CA ARG A 369 14.96 25.13 15.09
C ARG A 369 13.98 24.16 14.41
N PRO A 370 12.79 24.64 14.00
CA PRO A 370 11.82 23.82 13.27
C PRO A 370 12.37 23.16 12.00
N GLU A 371 13.20 23.87 11.23
CA GLU A 371 13.85 23.31 10.04
C GLU A 371 14.86 22.20 10.36
N ASP A 372 15.45 22.18 11.54
CA ASP A 372 16.36 21.13 11.99
C ASP A 372 15.57 19.84 12.22
N ILE A 373 14.43 19.93 12.92
CA ILE A 373 13.50 18.82 13.14
C ILE A 373 12.95 18.31 11.80
N TYR A 374 12.51 19.24 10.93
CA TYR A 374 11.97 18.89 9.62
C TYR A 374 13.01 18.11 8.78
N ARG A 375 14.27 18.59 8.77
CA ARG A 375 15.37 17.93 8.07
C ARG A 375 15.68 16.55 8.64
N ALA A 376 15.78 16.43 9.96
CA ALA A 376 16.04 15.15 10.63
C ALA A 376 14.95 14.10 10.28
N LEU A 377 13.69 14.51 10.15
CA LEU A 377 12.61 13.62 9.71
C LEU A 377 12.73 13.24 8.23
N VAL A 378 13.11 14.17 7.34
CA VAL A 378 13.38 13.85 5.93
C VAL A 378 14.52 12.83 5.82
N GLU A 379 15.60 13.03 6.56
CA GLU A 379 16.75 12.11 6.61
C GLU A 379 16.36 10.75 7.20
N ALA A 380 15.55 10.73 8.26
CA ALA A 380 15.06 9.48 8.88
C ALA A 380 14.24 8.61 7.92
N THR A 381 13.35 9.23 7.13
CA THR A 381 12.58 8.47 6.11
C THR A 381 13.48 7.89 5.02
N ALA A 382 14.54 8.60 4.62
CA ALA A 382 15.51 8.09 3.67
C ALA A 382 16.36 6.96 4.28
N PHE A 383 16.75 7.06 5.56
CA PHE A 383 17.44 5.98 6.28
C PHE A 383 16.56 4.73 6.43
N GLY A 384 15.28 4.90 6.73
CA GLY A 384 14.32 3.79 6.75
C GLY A 384 14.23 3.08 5.40
N THR A 385 14.16 3.83 4.29
CA THR A 385 14.22 3.24 2.93
C THR A 385 15.55 2.52 2.69
N ARG A 386 16.68 3.08 3.11
CA ARG A 386 18.00 2.40 2.99
C ARG A 386 18.03 1.10 3.78
N THR A 387 17.44 1.07 4.97
CA THR A 387 17.33 -0.16 5.78
C THR A 387 16.53 -1.25 5.06
N ILE A 388 15.45 -0.87 4.37
CA ILE A 388 14.65 -1.79 3.53
C ILE A 388 15.49 -2.32 2.36
N VAL A 389 16.18 -1.45 1.64
CA VAL A 389 17.05 -1.84 0.51
C VAL A 389 18.14 -2.81 0.97
N GLU A 390 18.83 -2.50 2.07
CA GLU A 390 19.87 -3.37 2.62
C GLU A 390 19.31 -4.72 3.06
N ALA A 391 18.11 -4.79 3.65
CA ALA A 391 17.48 -6.05 4.02
C ALA A 391 17.20 -6.96 2.81
N PHE A 392 16.81 -6.40 1.66
CA PHE A 392 16.69 -7.15 0.41
C PHE A 392 18.05 -7.68 -0.06
N GLU A 393 19.06 -6.82 -0.09
CA GLU A 393 20.40 -7.18 -0.55
C GLU A 393 21.06 -8.24 0.35
N GLU A 394 20.90 -8.12 1.70
CA GLU A 394 21.34 -9.10 2.68
C GLU A 394 20.64 -10.47 2.51
N ALA A 395 19.39 -10.48 2.06
CA ALA A 395 18.65 -11.71 1.76
C ALA A 395 18.94 -12.27 0.36
N GLY A 396 19.89 -11.70 -0.38
CA GLY A 396 20.27 -12.17 -1.72
C GLY A 396 19.36 -11.69 -2.86
N VAL A 397 18.55 -10.67 -2.62
CA VAL A 397 17.67 -10.04 -3.63
C VAL A 397 18.23 -8.66 -3.97
N PRO A 398 19.09 -8.53 -5.00
CA PRO A 398 19.80 -7.29 -5.29
C PRO A 398 18.84 -6.19 -5.78
N VAL A 399 19.04 -4.96 -5.29
CA VAL A 399 18.36 -3.77 -5.79
C VAL A 399 19.28 -3.06 -6.77
N THR A 400 19.04 -3.22 -8.07
CA THR A 400 19.90 -2.69 -9.14
C THR A 400 19.42 -1.36 -9.69
N ASP A 401 18.13 -1.05 -9.60
CA ASP A 401 17.52 0.20 -10.05
C ASP A 401 16.48 0.69 -9.03
N PHE A 402 16.38 2.00 -8.86
CA PHE A 402 15.45 2.60 -7.91
C PHE A 402 14.64 3.70 -8.58
N THR A 403 13.32 3.54 -8.59
CA THR A 403 12.38 4.50 -9.18
C THR A 403 11.43 5.01 -8.10
N ALA A 404 11.25 6.32 -8.01
CA ALA A 404 10.31 6.98 -7.12
C ALA A 404 9.06 7.42 -7.89
N ALA A 405 7.89 7.28 -7.24
CA ALA A 405 6.58 7.74 -7.69
C ALA A 405 5.84 8.43 -6.55
N GLY A 406 4.72 9.09 -6.83
CA GLY A 406 3.82 9.66 -5.83
C GLY A 406 4.00 11.15 -5.58
N GLY A 407 3.21 11.67 -4.64
CA GLY A 407 3.07 13.12 -4.41
C GLY A 407 4.32 13.81 -3.87
N LEU A 408 5.20 13.08 -3.17
CA LEU A 408 6.42 13.63 -2.58
C LEU A 408 7.52 13.95 -3.60
N LEU A 409 7.40 13.51 -4.86
CA LEU A 409 8.31 13.87 -5.94
C LEU A 409 8.44 15.37 -6.19
N LYS A 410 7.45 16.16 -5.75
CA LYS A 410 7.48 17.64 -5.85
C LYS A 410 8.54 18.26 -4.95
N ASN A 411 8.99 17.57 -3.91
CA ASN A 411 10.05 18.04 -3.02
C ASN A 411 11.43 17.58 -3.51
N ARG A 412 12.12 18.48 -4.22
CA ARG A 412 13.45 18.21 -4.80
C ARG A 412 14.52 17.93 -3.74
N PHE A 413 14.45 18.59 -2.58
CA PHE A 413 15.38 18.38 -1.47
C PHE A 413 15.24 16.96 -0.93
N LEU A 414 13.99 16.53 -0.67
CA LEU A 414 13.70 15.17 -0.23
C LEU A 414 14.26 14.14 -1.21
N MET A 415 13.97 14.28 -2.50
CA MET A 415 14.42 13.35 -3.53
C MET A 415 15.94 13.28 -3.66
N GLN A 416 16.64 14.43 -3.55
CA GLN A 416 18.09 14.45 -3.54
C GLN A 416 18.65 13.78 -2.29
N THR A 417 18.04 14.01 -1.12
CA THR A 417 18.41 13.33 0.14
C THR A 417 18.30 11.81 0.00
N TYR A 418 17.23 11.30 -0.62
CA TYR A 418 17.09 9.85 -0.88
C TYR A 418 18.23 9.33 -1.78
N SER A 419 18.55 10.03 -2.88
CA SER A 419 19.66 9.64 -3.75
C SER A 419 21.00 9.61 -3.00
N ASP A 420 21.28 10.64 -2.20
CA ASP A 420 22.53 10.76 -1.44
C ASP A 420 22.61 9.69 -0.32
N VAL A 421 21.51 9.42 0.39
CA VAL A 421 21.45 8.39 1.47
C VAL A 421 21.57 6.98 0.90
N LEU A 422 20.89 6.70 -0.21
CA LEU A 422 20.93 5.40 -0.88
C LEU A 422 22.27 5.17 -1.62
N GLY A 423 23.03 6.25 -1.89
CA GLY A 423 24.29 6.19 -2.65
C GLY A 423 24.11 5.74 -4.10
N ARG A 424 22.89 5.90 -4.65
CA ARG A 424 22.55 5.44 -6.00
C ARG A 424 21.64 6.44 -6.74
N PRO A 425 21.66 6.44 -8.10
CA PRO A 425 20.72 7.25 -8.86
C PRO A 425 19.27 6.90 -8.53
N VAL A 426 18.40 7.91 -8.48
CA VAL A 426 16.97 7.78 -8.35
C VAL A 426 16.30 8.21 -9.63
N ASN A 427 15.58 7.28 -10.27
CA ASN A 427 14.67 7.58 -11.36
C ASN A 427 13.36 8.14 -10.82
N VAL A 428 12.61 8.83 -11.63
CA VAL A 428 11.33 9.43 -11.24
C VAL A 428 10.26 9.11 -12.27
N LEU A 429 9.13 8.62 -11.82
CA LEU A 429 7.94 8.48 -12.67
C LEU A 429 7.54 9.87 -13.19
N ALA A 430 7.41 9.99 -14.52
CA ALA A 430 7.09 11.27 -15.16
C ALA A 430 5.58 11.55 -15.22
N SER A 431 4.74 10.57 -14.93
CA SER A 431 3.29 10.74 -14.83
C SER A 431 2.89 11.10 -13.39
N GLU A 432 2.01 12.06 -13.23
CA GLU A 432 1.38 12.38 -11.94
C GLU A 432 0.30 11.35 -11.55
N GLN A 433 -0.18 10.57 -12.52
CA GLN A 433 -1.22 9.55 -12.38
C GLN A 433 -0.62 8.15 -12.63
N GLY A 434 0.26 7.73 -11.73
CA GLY A 434 0.95 6.44 -11.84
C GLY A 434 0.00 5.24 -11.91
N PRO A 435 -0.92 5.05 -10.93
CA PRO A 435 -1.87 3.95 -10.93
C PRO A 435 -2.73 3.94 -12.20
N ALA A 436 -3.35 5.05 -12.57
CA ALA A 436 -4.18 5.13 -13.77
C ALA A 436 -3.42 4.82 -15.09
N LEU A 437 -2.15 5.26 -15.20
CA LEU A 437 -1.31 4.89 -16.34
C LEU A 437 -0.96 3.41 -16.31
N GLY A 438 -0.67 2.86 -15.13
CA GLY A 438 -0.43 1.43 -14.95
C GLY A 438 -1.64 0.60 -15.35
N ALA A 439 -2.84 0.97 -14.87
CA ALA A 439 -4.10 0.35 -15.27
C ALA A 439 -4.31 0.42 -16.80
N ALA A 440 -4.06 1.58 -17.42
CA ALA A 440 -4.16 1.73 -18.87
C ALA A 440 -3.18 0.82 -19.65
N ILE A 441 -1.98 0.57 -19.10
CA ILE A 441 -1.02 -0.37 -19.67
C ILE A 441 -1.56 -1.81 -19.61
N HIS A 442 -2.15 -2.23 -18.49
CA HIS A 442 -2.80 -3.54 -18.37
C HIS A 442 -3.99 -3.65 -19.32
N ALA A 443 -4.82 -2.61 -19.45
CA ALA A 443 -5.92 -2.57 -20.41
C ALA A 443 -5.44 -2.72 -21.86
N ALA A 444 -4.31 -2.12 -22.22
CA ALA A 444 -3.75 -2.21 -23.57
C ALA A 444 -3.26 -3.63 -23.89
N VAL A 445 -2.73 -4.36 -22.91
CA VAL A 445 -2.34 -5.77 -23.07
C VAL A 445 -3.61 -6.63 -23.21
N ALA A 446 -4.58 -6.50 -22.30
CA ALA A 446 -5.83 -7.24 -22.34
C ALA A 446 -6.59 -7.05 -23.65
N ALA A 447 -6.55 -5.84 -24.23
CA ALA A 447 -7.17 -5.54 -25.52
C ALA A 447 -6.35 -5.98 -26.73
N GLY A 448 -5.14 -6.57 -26.54
CA GLY A 448 -4.27 -7.05 -27.62
C GLY A 448 -3.52 -5.95 -28.35
N ALA A 449 -3.46 -4.72 -27.84
CA ALA A 449 -2.66 -3.63 -28.43
C ALA A 449 -1.16 -3.85 -28.24
N HIS A 450 -0.77 -4.59 -27.21
CA HIS A 450 0.59 -5.03 -26.95
C HIS A 450 0.59 -6.52 -26.55
N PRO A 451 1.67 -7.28 -26.89
CA PRO A 451 1.72 -8.71 -26.65
C PRO A 451 1.89 -9.08 -25.17
N ASP A 452 2.48 -8.21 -24.37
CA ASP A 452 2.80 -8.41 -22.95
C ASP A 452 2.99 -7.09 -22.22
N ILE A 453 3.03 -7.18 -20.87
CA ILE A 453 3.12 -6.01 -19.99
C ILE A 453 4.45 -5.27 -20.12
N ARG A 454 5.57 -5.95 -20.44
CA ARG A 454 6.88 -5.33 -20.60
C ARG A 454 6.91 -4.47 -21.87
N THR A 455 6.40 -5.01 -22.97
CA THR A 455 6.28 -4.28 -24.24
C THR A 455 5.36 -3.07 -24.12
N ALA A 456 4.22 -3.23 -23.46
CA ALA A 456 3.28 -2.15 -23.19
C ALA A 456 3.88 -1.07 -22.28
N SER A 457 4.55 -1.47 -21.20
CA SER A 457 5.25 -0.57 -20.28
C SER A 457 6.37 0.20 -20.97
N ALA A 458 7.15 -0.46 -21.86
CA ALA A 458 8.19 0.20 -22.64
C ALA A 458 7.63 1.28 -23.58
N ALA A 459 6.46 1.05 -24.16
CA ALA A 459 5.80 1.98 -25.08
C ALA A 459 5.08 3.14 -24.35
N MET A 460 4.36 2.85 -23.27
CA MET A 460 3.44 3.77 -22.61
C MET A 460 4.01 4.34 -21.31
N GLY A 461 4.82 3.57 -20.56
CA GLY A 461 5.41 3.99 -19.29
C GLY A 461 6.39 5.14 -19.48
N ARG A 462 6.46 6.06 -18.53
CA ARG A 462 7.26 7.28 -18.65
C ARG A 462 8.08 7.52 -17.37
N ILE A 463 9.40 7.47 -17.51
CA ILE A 463 10.34 7.75 -16.42
C ILE A 463 11.40 8.77 -16.86
N ARG A 464 11.87 9.54 -15.91
CA ARG A 464 13.09 10.34 -16.02
C ARG A 464 14.21 9.58 -15.33
N ARG A 465 15.09 8.98 -16.14
CA ARG A 465 16.24 8.21 -15.61
C ARG A 465 17.28 9.15 -15.01
N GLY A 466 17.88 8.72 -13.88
CA GLY A 466 18.91 9.49 -13.19
C GLY A 466 18.47 10.92 -12.84
N ALA A 467 17.19 11.12 -12.54
CA ALA A 467 16.63 12.44 -12.20
C ALA A 467 17.35 13.06 -11.01
N TYR A 468 17.83 12.21 -10.10
CA TYR A 468 18.71 12.58 -8.99
C TYR A 468 19.88 11.62 -8.97
N THR A 469 21.08 12.17 -8.84
CA THR A 469 22.33 11.42 -8.71
C THR A 469 22.98 11.75 -7.38
N PRO A 470 23.57 10.77 -6.68
CA PRO A 470 24.19 11.02 -5.38
C PRO A 470 25.43 11.92 -5.53
N ASP A 471 25.54 12.88 -4.64
CA ASP A 471 26.76 13.62 -4.45
C ASP A 471 27.72 12.82 -3.55
N PRO A 472 28.95 12.48 -4.00
CA PRO A 472 29.85 11.62 -3.24
C PRO A 472 30.19 12.15 -1.84
N GLY A 473 30.31 13.47 -1.67
CA GLY A 473 30.61 14.09 -0.39
C GLY A 473 29.44 13.97 0.59
N ARG A 474 28.21 14.27 0.12
CA ARG A 474 27.00 14.13 0.93
C ARG A 474 26.71 12.66 1.22
N ALA A 475 26.87 11.76 0.26
CA ALA A 475 26.67 10.33 0.48
C ALA A 475 27.62 9.76 1.55
N ALA A 476 28.88 10.18 1.54
CA ALA A 476 29.82 9.80 2.60
C ALA A 476 29.44 10.36 3.98
N ALA A 477 28.93 11.61 4.01
CA ALA A 477 28.42 12.20 5.26
C ALA A 477 27.18 11.49 5.77
N TYR A 478 26.20 11.19 4.90
CA TYR A 478 25.02 10.40 5.25
C TYR A 478 25.34 8.98 5.70
N SER A 479 26.34 8.33 5.13
CA SER A 479 26.75 6.99 5.58
C SER A 479 27.24 6.98 7.03
N ARG A 480 27.88 8.06 7.51
CA ARG A 480 28.25 8.20 8.93
C ARG A 480 27.00 8.37 9.81
N LEU A 481 26.06 9.24 9.41
CA LEU A 481 24.81 9.42 10.16
C LEU A 481 23.94 8.15 10.15
N TYR A 482 23.95 7.42 9.05
CA TYR A 482 23.25 6.14 8.94
C TYR A 482 23.79 5.07 9.91
N ALA A 483 25.10 5.06 10.18
CA ALA A 483 25.66 4.15 11.18
C ALA A 483 25.07 4.44 12.58
N GLU A 484 24.91 5.71 12.94
CA GLU A 484 24.25 6.11 14.19
C GLU A 484 22.75 5.79 14.17
N TYR A 485 22.07 6.01 13.02
CA TYR A 485 20.68 5.61 12.85
C TYR A 485 20.49 4.10 13.07
N ARG A 486 21.34 3.25 12.48
CA ARG A 486 21.30 1.79 12.66
C ARG A 486 21.52 1.40 14.12
N SER A 487 22.41 2.07 14.83
CA SER A 487 22.61 1.84 16.27
C SER A 487 21.34 2.09 17.09
N LEU A 488 20.64 3.22 16.84
CA LEU A 488 19.37 3.53 17.50
C LEU A 488 18.25 2.58 17.05
N HIS A 489 18.18 2.32 15.74
CA HIS A 489 17.21 1.40 15.14
C HIS A 489 17.29 0.01 15.80
N ASP A 490 18.49 -0.54 15.91
CA ASP A 490 18.67 -1.87 16.49
C ASP A 490 18.47 -1.87 18.01
N HIS A 491 18.90 -0.81 18.71
CA HIS A 491 18.67 -0.68 20.16
C HIS A 491 17.18 -0.66 20.52
N PHE A 492 16.36 0.12 19.83
CA PHE A 492 14.94 0.24 20.14
C PHE A 492 14.04 -0.78 19.41
N GLY A 493 14.47 -1.25 18.25
CA GLY A 493 13.66 -2.14 17.42
C GLY A 493 13.99 -3.63 17.55
N ARG A 494 15.19 -3.99 18.06
CA ARG A 494 15.66 -5.38 18.15
C ARG A 494 15.96 -5.85 19.58
N GLY A 495 15.27 -5.28 20.57
CA GLY A 495 15.28 -5.79 21.94
C GLY A 495 16.35 -5.20 22.87
N GLY A 496 17.10 -4.17 22.47
CA GLY A 496 18.01 -3.45 23.38
C GLY A 496 17.26 -2.62 24.43
N SER A 497 16.04 -2.17 24.11
CA SER A 497 15.14 -1.46 25.03
C SER A 497 13.69 -1.59 24.60
N ASP A 498 12.80 -1.90 25.54
CA ASP A 498 11.35 -1.97 25.37
C ASP A 498 10.61 -0.70 25.84
N VAL A 499 11.33 0.39 26.06
CA VAL A 499 10.79 1.63 26.61
C VAL A 499 9.60 2.18 25.81
N MET A 500 9.65 2.06 24.46
CA MET A 500 8.55 2.53 23.59
C MET A 500 7.26 1.76 23.83
N HIS A 501 7.34 0.44 23.98
CA HIS A 501 6.21 -0.43 24.32
C HIS A 501 5.63 -0.10 25.69
N ARG A 502 6.50 0.08 26.71
CA ARG A 502 6.05 0.46 28.06
C ARG A 502 5.34 1.81 28.08
N LEU A 503 5.88 2.82 27.41
CA LEU A 503 5.24 4.14 27.32
C LEU A 503 3.86 4.08 26.62
N ARG A 504 3.76 3.26 25.57
CA ARG A 504 2.48 3.05 24.89
C ARG A 504 1.47 2.34 25.81
N ALA A 505 1.88 1.32 26.54
CA ALA A 505 1.03 0.62 27.50
C ALA A 505 0.52 1.56 28.60
N LEU A 506 1.37 2.45 29.11
CA LEU A 506 0.96 3.48 30.09
C LEU A 506 -0.08 4.45 29.52
N ARG A 507 0.02 4.83 28.25
CA ARG A 507 -0.93 5.72 27.58
C ARG A 507 -2.30 5.09 27.37
N GLN A 508 -2.38 3.77 27.28
CA GLN A 508 -3.63 3.03 27.08
C GLN A 508 -4.35 2.66 28.39
N GLN A 509 -3.71 2.90 29.53
CA GLN A 509 -4.36 2.76 30.83
C GLN A 509 -5.35 3.92 31.02
N PRO A 510 -6.62 3.66 31.44
CA PRO A 510 -7.66 4.66 31.61
C PRO A 510 -7.35 5.66 32.72
#